data_b6d978bd1a6b05cefb199e7cb873a2a6
#
_entry.id   b6d978bd1a6b05cefb199e7cb873a2a6
#
_cell.length_a   1.000
_cell.length_b   1.000
_cell.length_c   1.000
_cell.angle_alpha   90.00
_cell.angle_beta   90.00
_cell.angle_gamma   90.00
#
_symmetry.space_group_name_H-M   'P 1'
#
loop_
_entity.id
_entity.type
_entity.pdbx_description
1 polymer ?
#
loop_
_entity_poly.entity_id
_entity_poly.type
_entity_poly.pdbx_seq_one_letter_code
_entity_poly.pdbx_strand_id
1 'polypeptide(L)'
;MPNYIEYQKSVAAEFKAYENRVRNLIDDHHWGEDGRFKEIILMNYLKRILPSYASVGTGFVKSKDSITKQIDIIIYQNTYPTLFSEGDFVILTPESVIGIIEVKSQTATGTKLKEFVQTANHNADIICGDSEKAIFNGIFSYNCSLHYETICNAIDEIDYTKILEAQFFNQVCSNKLFNCVNHMVLSDNTFIKLWPTGQEEYLQDPYYSVYGMPESLAFAYFISNLQEYVMRYMSGRFIGELPDVLNEFLYPLPEGKEGYLYKKVYLKK
;
A
#
# COMPACT_ATOMS: atom_id res chain seq x y z
N MET A 1 -3.46 -5.33 -30.96
CA MET A 1 -2.82 -5.64 -29.68
C MET A 1 -3.65 -5.08 -28.55
N PRO A 2 -3.74 -5.73 -27.38
CA PRO A 2 -4.36 -5.15 -26.20
C PRO A 2 -3.72 -3.80 -25.87
N ASN A 3 -4.52 -2.84 -25.41
CA ASN A 3 -4.01 -1.55 -24.94
C ASN A 3 -4.08 -1.50 -23.42
N TYR A 4 -3.04 -2.02 -22.78
CA TYR A 4 -2.98 -2.11 -21.32
C TYR A 4 -2.88 -0.74 -20.65
N ILE A 5 -2.33 0.28 -21.29
CA ILE A 5 -2.31 1.66 -20.77
C ILE A 5 -3.74 2.19 -20.65
N GLU A 6 -4.56 2.08 -21.68
CA GLU A 6 -5.95 2.53 -21.64
C GLU A 6 -6.77 1.72 -20.63
N TYR A 7 -6.49 0.42 -20.48
CA TYR A 7 -7.10 -0.38 -19.43
C TYR A 7 -6.75 0.17 -18.04
N GLN A 8 -5.48 0.45 -17.74
CA GLN A 8 -5.03 0.98 -16.46
C GLN A 8 -5.59 2.40 -16.19
N LYS A 9 -5.71 3.25 -17.21
CA LYS A 9 -6.40 4.54 -17.09
C LYS A 9 -7.88 4.38 -16.73
N SER A 10 -8.54 3.35 -17.26
CA SER A 10 -9.95 3.07 -16.93
C SER A 10 -10.14 2.71 -15.46
N VAL A 11 -9.14 2.09 -14.82
CA VAL A 11 -9.14 1.81 -13.38
C VAL A 11 -9.19 3.11 -12.57
N ALA A 12 -8.32 4.07 -12.88
CA ALA A 12 -8.32 5.37 -12.22
C ALA A 12 -9.63 6.14 -12.45
N ALA A 13 -10.17 6.08 -13.66
CA ALA A 13 -11.46 6.70 -13.99
C ALA A 13 -12.62 6.05 -13.22
N GLU A 14 -12.58 4.74 -12.99
CA GLU A 14 -13.59 4.04 -12.18
C GLU A 14 -13.62 4.58 -10.73
N PHE A 15 -12.47 4.72 -10.08
CA PHE A 15 -12.38 5.29 -8.73
C PHE A 15 -12.95 6.71 -8.67
N LYS A 16 -12.57 7.57 -9.61
CA LYS A 16 -13.11 8.94 -9.70
C LYS A 16 -14.62 8.97 -9.93
N ALA A 17 -15.12 8.10 -10.79
CA ALA A 17 -16.55 8.04 -11.09
C ALA A 17 -17.37 7.64 -9.84
N TYR A 18 -16.90 6.66 -9.06
CA TYR A 18 -17.59 6.26 -7.82
C TYR A 18 -17.50 7.33 -6.75
N GLU A 19 -16.34 7.96 -6.55
CA GLU A 19 -16.17 9.08 -5.62
C GLU A 19 -17.15 10.23 -5.95
N ASN A 20 -17.21 10.64 -7.19
CA ASN A 20 -18.09 11.72 -7.63
C ASN A 20 -19.57 11.38 -7.49
N ARG A 21 -19.98 10.12 -7.73
CA ARG A 21 -21.38 9.71 -7.56
C ARG A 21 -21.90 9.99 -6.17
N VAL A 22 -21.11 9.68 -5.15
CA VAL A 22 -21.54 9.89 -3.77
C VAL A 22 -21.50 11.35 -3.40
N ARG A 23 -20.43 12.07 -3.74
CA ARG A 23 -20.37 13.53 -3.52
C ARG A 23 -21.54 14.28 -4.13
N ASN A 24 -21.94 13.90 -5.35
CA ASN A 24 -23.08 14.55 -6.03
C ASN A 24 -24.44 14.26 -5.38
N LEU A 25 -24.53 13.27 -4.49
CA LEU A 25 -25.78 12.90 -3.80
C LEU A 25 -25.87 13.42 -2.37
N ILE A 26 -24.73 13.44 -1.63
CA ILE A 26 -24.74 13.77 -0.20
C ILE A 26 -24.24 15.18 0.13
N ASP A 27 -23.68 15.88 -0.89
CA ASP A 27 -23.09 17.21 -0.72
C ASP A 27 -22.01 17.26 0.39
N ASP A 28 -21.42 18.41 0.68
CA ASP A 28 -20.28 18.56 1.62
C ASP A 28 -20.64 18.43 3.11
N HIS A 29 -21.85 17.99 3.46
CA HIS A 29 -22.32 17.98 4.85
C HIS A 29 -22.02 16.71 5.68
N HIS A 30 -21.54 15.62 5.07
CA HIS A 30 -21.36 14.32 5.76
C HIS A 30 -19.98 13.69 5.54
N TRP A 31 -18.92 14.36 5.96
CA TRP A 31 -17.53 13.93 5.77
C TRP A 31 -17.16 12.56 6.35
N GLY A 32 -17.80 12.13 7.44
CA GLY A 32 -17.54 10.82 8.04
C GLY A 32 -18.03 9.67 7.14
N GLU A 33 -19.18 9.83 6.53
CA GLU A 33 -19.75 8.84 5.60
C GLU A 33 -18.96 8.79 4.28
N ASP A 34 -18.43 9.94 3.79
CA ASP A 34 -17.58 10.00 2.60
C ASP A 34 -16.29 9.16 2.80
N GLY A 35 -15.68 9.22 3.98
CA GLY A 35 -14.49 8.40 4.30
C GLY A 35 -14.80 6.91 4.21
N ARG A 36 -15.82 6.45 4.92
CA ARG A 36 -16.22 5.03 4.93
C ARG A 36 -16.62 4.54 3.53
N PHE A 37 -17.30 5.38 2.75
CA PHE A 37 -17.68 5.00 1.39
C PHE A 37 -16.45 4.78 0.49
N LYS A 38 -15.40 5.58 0.64
CA LYS A 38 -14.15 5.43 -0.09
C LYS A 38 -13.41 4.13 0.25
N GLU A 39 -13.43 3.73 1.51
CA GLU A 39 -12.96 2.40 1.93
C GLU A 39 -13.73 1.29 1.22
N ILE A 40 -15.07 1.39 1.17
CA ILE A 40 -15.94 0.41 0.50
C ILE A 40 -15.68 0.35 -1.01
N ILE A 41 -15.46 1.48 -1.68
CA ILE A 41 -15.13 1.51 -3.12
C ILE A 41 -13.86 0.70 -3.38
N LEU A 42 -12.78 0.99 -2.66
CA LEU A 42 -11.51 0.29 -2.83
C LEU A 42 -11.65 -1.19 -2.46
N MET A 43 -12.31 -1.50 -1.35
CA MET A 43 -12.55 -2.88 -0.91
C MET A 43 -13.31 -3.70 -1.97
N ASN A 44 -14.39 -3.17 -2.53
CA ASN A 44 -15.18 -3.85 -3.56
C ASN A 44 -14.38 -4.05 -4.85
N TYR A 45 -13.54 -3.07 -5.21
CA TYR A 45 -12.65 -3.22 -6.34
C TYR A 45 -11.65 -4.36 -6.09
N LEU A 46 -10.99 -4.39 -4.93
CA LEU A 46 -10.02 -5.44 -4.57
C LEU A 46 -10.66 -6.83 -4.52
N LYS A 47 -11.86 -6.97 -3.97
CA LYS A 47 -12.62 -8.26 -3.99
C LYS A 47 -12.87 -8.80 -5.39
N ARG A 48 -12.99 -7.92 -6.38
CA ARG A 48 -13.24 -8.30 -7.78
C ARG A 48 -11.98 -8.77 -8.51
N ILE A 49 -10.82 -8.19 -8.18
CA ILE A 49 -9.59 -8.41 -8.94
C ILE A 49 -8.59 -9.37 -8.27
N LEU A 50 -8.68 -9.55 -6.95
CA LEU A 50 -7.78 -10.45 -6.24
C LEU A 50 -8.22 -11.91 -6.44
N PRO A 51 -7.24 -12.85 -6.46
CA PRO A 51 -7.55 -14.27 -6.61
C PRO A 51 -8.38 -14.77 -5.43
N SER A 52 -9.18 -15.84 -5.67
CA SER A 52 -10.14 -16.40 -4.70
C SER A 52 -9.52 -16.90 -3.37
N TYR A 53 -8.23 -17.14 -3.32
CA TYR A 53 -7.53 -17.49 -2.08
C TYR A 53 -7.21 -16.29 -1.18
N ALA A 54 -7.36 -15.08 -1.68
CA ALA A 54 -7.21 -13.84 -0.93
C ALA A 54 -8.58 -13.21 -0.69
N SER A 55 -8.91 -13.01 0.58
CA SER A 55 -10.11 -12.27 1.00
C SER A 55 -9.76 -10.84 1.38
N VAL A 56 -10.78 -9.98 1.37
CA VAL A 56 -10.65 -8.56 1.72
C VAL A 56 -11.73 -8.21 2.74
N GLY A 57 -11.31 -7.60 3.84
CA GLY A 57 -12.19 -7.16 4.93
C GLY A 57 -11.67 -5.90 5.62
N THR A 58 -12.35 -5.46 6.66
CA THR A 58 -11.97 -4.37 7.57
C THR A 58 -12.02 -4.86 9.00
N GLY A 59 -11.26 -4.30 9.92
CA GLY A 59 -11.34 -4.69 11.34
C GLY A 59 -9.99 -4.75 12.03
N PHE A 60 -9.71 -5.86 12.71
CA PHE A 60 -8.57 -5.96 13.62
C PHE A 60 -7.75 -7.22 13.41
N VAL A 61 -6.48 -7.13 13.76
CA VAL A 61 -5.60 -8.31 13.86
C VAL A 61 -5.19 -8.48 15.32
N LYS A 62 -5.48 -9.65 15.87
CA LYS A 62 -5.18 -10.01 17.27
C LYS A 62 -3.94 -10.90 17.29
N SER A 63 -2.85 -10.37 17.81
CA SER A 63 -1.67 -11.16 18.18
C SER A 63 -1.81 -11.74 19.60
N LYS A 64 -0.82 -12.51 20.05
CA LYS A 64 -0.85 -13.10 21.39
C LYS A 64 -1.06 -12.05 22.48
N ASP A 65 -0.29 -10.96 22.43
CA ASP A 65 -0.19 -10.00 23.53
C ASP A 65 -0.80 -8.62 23.20
N SER A 66 -1.20 -8.39 21.95
CA SER A 66 -1.69 -7.09 21.47
C SER A 66 -2.76 -7.22 20.39
N ILE A 67 -3.40 -6.11 20.07
CA ILE A 67 -4.36 -5.99 18.97
C ILE A 67 -4.06 -4.69 18.22
N THR A 68 -4.20 -4.72 16.91
CA THR A 68 -4.00 -3.53 16.07
C THR A 68 -5.05 -2.45 16.38
N LYS A 69 -4.79 -1.22 15.96
CA LYS A 69 -5.89 -0.29 15.73
C LYS A 69 -6.77 -0.85 14.60
N GLN A 70 -7.98 -0.30 14.45
CA GLN A 70 -8.83 -0.64 13.31
C GLN A 70 -8.08 -0.37 12.02
N ILE A 71 -8.12 -1.34 11.11
CA ILE A 71 -7.49 -1.29 9.78
C ILE A 71 -8.60 -1.14 8.76
N ASP A 72 -8.46 -0.17 7.87
CA ASP A 72 -9.47 0.16 6.87
C ASP A 72 -9.65 -0.99 5.87
N ILE A 73 -8.54 -1.58 5.39
CA ILE A 73 -8.57 -2.76 4.52
C ILE A 73 -7.51 -3.77 4.95
N ILE A 74 -7.94 -5.01 5.17
CA ILE A 74 -7.07 -6.16 5.42
C ILE A 74 -7.22 -7.14 4.27
N ILE A 75 -6.09 -7.52 3.67
CA ILE A 75 -6.01 -8.60 2.67
C ILE A 75 -5.46 -9.81 3.39
N TYR A 76 -6.19 -10.93 3.35
CA TYR A 76 -5.83 -12.12 4.10
C TYR A 76 -6.11 -13.40 3.33
N GLN A 77 -5.37 -14.46 3.66
CA GLN A 77 -5.53 -15.78 3.04
C GLN A 77 -6.62 -16.60 3.73
N ASN A 78 -7.43 -17.28 2.92
CA ASN A 78 -8.56 -18.09 3.40
C ASN A 78 -8.17 -19.44 4.02
N THR A 79 -6.88 -19.76 4.07
CA THR A 79 -6.37 -21.04 4.60
C THR A 79 -6.32 -21.08 6.12
N TYR A 80 -6.42 -19.93 6.77
CA TYR A 80 -6.49 -19.81 8.22
C TYR A 80 -7.90 -19.46 8.68
N PRO A 81 -8.37 -20.02 9.81
CA PRO A 81 -9.66 -19.66 10.37
C PRO A 81 -9.64 -18.19 10.85
N THR A 82 -10.74 -17.49 10.63
CA THR A 82 -10.99 -16.19 11.23
C THR A 82 -11.40 -16.35 12.70
N LEU A 83 -10.97 -15.44 13.57
CA LEU A 83 -11.45 -15.43 14.96
C LEU A 83 -12.90 -14.94 15.03
N PHE A 84 -13.26 -13.99 14.16
CA PHE A 84 -14.62 -13.49 13.99
C PHE A 84 -14.81 -12.95 12.58
N SER A 85 -16.00 -13.10 12.01
CA SER A 85 -16.38 -12.54 10.71
C SER A 85 -17.88 -12.26 10.66
N GLU A 86 -18.25 -11.03 10.31
CA GLU A 86 -19.63 -10.61 10.06
C GLU A 86 -19.63 -9.55 8.96
N GLY A 87 -20.22 -9.89 7.81
CA GLY A 87 -20.11 -9.05 6.61
C GLY A 87 -18.66 -8.84 6.21
N ASP A 88 -18.23 -7.59 6.13
CA ASP A 88 -16.86 -7.21 5.80
C ASP A 88 -15.97 -7.01 7.05
N PHE A 89 -16.56 -7.04 8.23
CA PHE A 89 -15.84 -6.89 9.49
C PHE A 89 -15.22 -8.22 9.91
N VAL A 90 -13.92 -8.21 10.20
CA VAL A 90 -13.15 -9.39 10.57
C VAL A 90 -12.23 -9.14 11.77
N ILE A 91 -12.01 -10.18 12.57
CA ILE A 91 -10.91 -10.25 13.54
C ILE A 91 -10.06 -11.45 13.15
N LEU A 92 -8.81 -11.21 12.87
CA LEU A 92 -7.88 -12.18 12.29
C LEU A 92 -6.68 -12.43 13.22
N THR A 93 -5.96 -13.52 12.94
CA THR A 93 -4.61 -13.73 13.49
C THR A 93 -3.55 -13.21 12.52
N PRO A 94 -2.35 -12.88 13.00
CA PRO A 94 -1.26 -12.36 12.17
C PRO A 94 -0.91 -13.29 10.98
N GLU A 95 -1.00 -14.60 11.16
CA GLU A 95 -0.59 -15.60 10.18
C GLU A 95 -1.39 -15.50 8.88
N SER A 96 -2.67 -15.12 8.98
CA SER A 96 -3.55 -15.02 7.80
C SER A 96 -3.31 -13.76 6.96
N VAL A 97 -2.72 -12.70 7.54
CA VAL A 97 -2.61 -11.39 6.88
C VAL A 97 -1.57 -11.43 5.76
N ILE A 98 -1.95 -10.98 4.56
CA ILE A 98 -1.09 -10.77 3.40
C ILE A 98 -0.70 -9.29 3.31
N GLY A 99 -1.64 -8.40 3.59
CA GLY A 99 -1.41 -6.97 3.54
C GLY A 99 -2.47 -6.15 4.25
N ILE A 100 -2.12 -4.90 4.51
CA ILE A 100 -3.00 -3.89 5.10
C ILE A 100 -2.94 -2.61 4.27
N ILE A 101 -4.06 -1.88 4.20
CA ILE A 101 -4.11 -0.58 3.52
C ILE A 101 -4.89 0.40 4.41
N GLU A 102 -4.26 1.52 4.67
CA GLU A 102 -4.88 2.70 5.28
C GLU A 102 -5.47 3.56 4.16
N VAL A 103 -6.76 3.87 4.23
CA VAL A 103 -7.48 4.62 3.19
C VAL A 103 -7.77 6.03 3.68
N LYS A 104 -7.49 7.02 2.85
CA LYS A 104 -7.72 8.43 3.19
C LYS A 104 -8.48 9.14 2.07
N SER A 105 -9.47 9.91 2.47
CA SER A 105 -10.19 10.80 1.54
C SER A 105 -9.27 11.87 0.98
N GLN A 106 -8.39 12.41 1.83
CA GLN A 106 -7.45 13.46 1.46
C GLN A 106 -6.20 13.47 2.34
N THR A 107 -5.04 13.70 1.72
CA THR A 107 -3.80 14.05 2.39
C THR A 107 -3.54 15.55 2.23
N ALA A 108 -3.85 16.33 3.27
CA ALA A 108 -3.83 17.79 3.20
C ALA A 108 -2.55 18.44 3.71
N THR A 109 -1.79 17.78 4.60
CA THR A 109 -0.55 18.30 5.19
C THR A 109 0.51 17.23 5.35
N GLY A 110 1.79 17.61 5.37
CA GLY A 110 2.91 16.69 5.63
C GLY A 110 2.82 16.04 7.02
N THR A 111 2.31 16.76 8.01
CA THR A 111 2.06 16.21 9.35
C THR A 111 1.05 15.07 9.30
N LYS A 112 -0.05 15.23 8.57
CA LYS A 112 -1.04 14.17 8.38
C LYS A 112 -0.45 12.96 7.66
N LEU A 113 0.36 13.17 6.63
CA LEU A 113 1.06 12.07 5.96
C LEU A 113 1.92 11.27 6.93
N LYS A 114 2.70 11.95 7.80
CA LYS A 114 3.50 11.29 8.84
C LYS A 114 2.65 10.49 9.82
N GLU A 115 1.53 11.06 10.30
CA GLU A 115 0.59 10.36 11.20
C GLU A 115 0.02 9.07 10.55
N PHE A 116 -0.31 9.11 9.25
CA PHE A 116 -0.82 7.94 8.53
C PHE A 116 0.26 6.85 8.43
N VAL A 117 1.49 7.23 8.05
CA VAL A 117 2.62 6.29 7.98
C VAL A 117 2.90 5.67 9.35
N GLN A 118 2.93 6.47 10.42
CA GLN A 118 3.16 5.98 11.78
C GLN A 118 2.07 5.01 12.24
N THR A 119 0.79 5.29 11.92
CA THR A 119 -0.32 4.39 12.27
C THR A 119 -0.23 3.07 11.52
N ALA A 120 0.03 3.11 10.22
CA ALA A 120 0.17 1.91 9.40
C ALA A 120 1.39 1.07 9.82
N ASN A 121 2.53 1.72 10.12
CA ASN A 121 3.72 1.03 10.63
C ASN A 121 3.47 0.38 12.00
N HIS A 122 2.75 1.06 12.90
CA HIS A 122 2.38 0.49 14.20
C HIS A 122 1.50 -0.76 14.07
N ASN A 123 0.51 -0.74 13.18
CA ASN A 123 -0.33 -1.91 12.90
C ASN A 123 0.51 -3.07 12.31
N ALA A 124 1.41 -2.77 11.38
CA ALA A 124 2.29 -3.77 10.79
C ALA A 124 3.25 -4.38 11.82
N ASP A 125 3.77 -3.58 12.75
CA ASP A 125 4.62 -4.05 13.85
C ASP A 125 3.91 -5.06 14.75
N ILE A 126 2.62 -4.83 15.06
CA ILE A 126 1.79 -5.78 15.82
C ILE A 126 1.55 -7.08 15.02
N ILE A 127 1.33 -6.97 13.70
CA ILE A 127 1.06 -8.12 12.83
C ILE A 127 2.31 -8.97 12.64
N CYS A 128 3.44 -8.35 12.41
CA CYS A 128 4.68 -9.06 12.07
C CYS A 128 5.50 -9.45 13.29
N GLY A 129 5.44 -8.64 14.37
CA GLY A 129 6.20 -8.89 15.59
C GLY A 129 7.70 -9.05 15.30
N ASP A 130 8.29 -10.08 15.88
CA ASP A 130 9.70 -10.47 15.65
C ASP A 130 9.86 -11.55 14.57
N SER A 131 8.78 -11.87 13.83
CA SER A 131 8.82 -12.86 12.77
C SER A 131 9.52 -12.32 11.50
N GLU A 132 9.96 -13.22 10.64
CA GLU A 132 10.49 -12.89 9.30
C GLU A 132 9.38 -12.55 8.28
N LYS A 133 8.14 -12.46 8.74
CA LYS A 133 6.99 -12.18 7.89
C LYS A 133 7.09 -10.77 7.32
N ALA A 134 6.92 -10.65 6.03
CA ALA A 134 6.70 -9.40 5.33
C ALA A 134 5.22 -9.29 4.89
N ILE A 135 4.66 -8.08 4.91
CA ILE A 135 3.31 -7.80 4.44
C ILE A 135 3.31 -6.62 3.46
N PHE A 136 2.31 -6.59 2.58
CA PHE A 136 2.00 -5.36 1.87
C PHE A 136 1.43 -4.34 2.85
N ASN A 137 2.13 -3.23 3.07
CA ASN A 137 1.68 -2.16 3.96
C ASN A 137 1.50 -0.88 3.13
N GLY A 138 0.24 -0.54 2.84
CA GLY A 138 -0.10 0.49 1.89
C GLY A 138 -0.84 1.68 2.49
N ILE A 139 -0.68 2.86 1.86
CA ILE A 139 -1.54 4.03 2.06
C ILE A 139 -2.20 4.38 0.73
N PHE A 140 -3.53 4.47 0.73
CA PHE A 140 -4.31 4.87 -0.43
C PHE A 140 -5.07 6.17 -0.14
N SER A 141 -4.59 7.29 -0.69
CA SER A 141 -5.26 8.58 -0.56
C SER A 141 -5.88 9.00 -1.89
N TYR A 142 -7.20 9.20 -1.90
CA TYR A 142 -7.94 9.59 -3.09
C TYR A 142 -7.55 10.98 -3.61
N ASN A 143 -7.26 11.90 -2.69
CA ASN A 143 -6.84 13.25 -3.01
C ASN A 143 -5.59 13.65 -2.22
N CYS A 144 -4.73 14.47 -2.82
CA CYS A 144 -3.58 15.06 -2.17
C CYS A 144 -3.38 16.50 -2.67
N SER A 145 -3.28 17.44 -1.75
CA SER A 145 -3.00 18.85 -2.07
C SER A 145 -1.54 19.24 -1.89
N LEU A 146 -0.67 18.28 -1.57
CA LEU A 146 0.74 18.53 -1.30
C LEU A 146 1.56 18.59 -2.58
N HIS A 147 2.53 19.50 -2.62
CA HIS A 147 3.59 19.48 -3.63
C HIS A 147 4.57 18.33 -3.35
N TYR A 148 5.19 17.77 -4.39
CA TYR A 148 6.17 16.68 -4.28
C TYR A 148 7.29 16.96 -3.26
N GLU A 149 7.80 18.19 -3.19
CA GLU A 149 8.82 18.55 -2.21
C GLU A 149 8.34 18.42 -0.77
N THR A 150 7.09 18.85 -0.48
CA THR A 150 6.48 18.70 0.84
C THR A 150 6.28 17.22 1.19
N ILE A 151 5.92 16.39 0.23
CA ILE A 151 5.81 14.93 0.39
C ILE A 151 7.19 14.34 0.74
N CYS A 152 8.22 14.69 -0.04
CA CYS A 152 9.59 14.22 0.21
C CYS A 152 10.09 14.64 1.59
N ASN A 153 9.87 15.88 2.00
CA ASN A 153 10.26 16.37 3.32
C ASN A 153 9.51 15.64 4.44
N ALA A 154 8.21 15.40 4.28
CA ALA A 154 7.42 14.65 5.26
C ALA A 154 7.92 13.21 5.43
N ILE A 155 8.35 12.55 4.35
CA ILE A 155 8.93 11.21 4.39
C ILE A 155 10.33 11.24 5.05
N ASP A 156 11.17 12.22 4.72
CA ASP A 156 12.51 12.40 5.28
C ASP A 156 12.50 12.66 6.80
N GLU A 157 11.42 13.25 7.31
CA GLU A 157 11.23 13.53 8.73
C GLU A 157 10.67 12.34 9.55
N ILE A 158 10.36 11.20 8.91
CA ILE A 158 9.93 10.00 9.63
C ILE A 158 11.14 9.35 10.28
N ASP A 159 11.06 9.10 11.59
CA ASP A 159 12.12 8.44 12.34
C ASP A 159 12.11 6.92 12.10
N TYR A 160 13.11 6.45 11.36
CA TYR A 160 13.36 5.04 11.11
C TYR A 160 14.56 4.48 11.91
N THR A 161 15.15 5.26 12.82
CA THR A 161 16.38 4.93 13.56
C THR A 161 16.29 3.55 14.21
N LYS A 162 15.22 3.26 14.95
CA LYS A 162 15.03 1.97 15.63
C LYS A 162 14.99 0.78 14.67
N ILE A 163 14.40 0.96 13.50
CA ILE A 163 14.26 -0.08 12.46
C ILE A 163 15.61 -0.31 11.79
N LEU A 164 16.34 0.76 11.48
CA LEU A 164 17.65 0.69 10.85
C LEU A 164 18.71 0.12 11.80
N GLU A 165 18.71 0.50 13.08
CA GLU A 165 19.60 -0.08 14.09
C GLU A 165 19.39 -1.59 14.26
N ALA A 166 18.14 -2.05 14.29
CA ALA A 166 17.82 -3.47 14.39
C ALA A 166 18.38 -4.30 13.21
N GLN A 167 18.48 -3.73 12.00
CA GLN A 167 19.11 -4.39 10.84
C GLN A 167 20.61 -4.57 10.99
N PHE A 168 21.31 -3.60 11.60
CA PHE A 168 22.77 -3.66 11.72
C PHE A 168 23.26 -4.62 12.81
N PHE A 169 22.53 -4.75 13.92
CA PHE A 169 22.94 -5.57 15.05
C PHE A 169 22.72 -7.07 14.87
N ASN A 170 21.80 -7.48 14.02
CA ASN A 170 21.37 -8.87 13.91
C ASN A 170 21.80 -9.47 12.58
N GLN A 171 22.89 -9.41 11.98
CA GLN A 171 23.30 -10.12 10.75
C GLN A 171 22.23 -11.04 10.06
N VAL A 172 21.08 -11.19 10.68
CA VAL A 172 19.82 -11.72 10.17
C VAL A 172 19.06 -10.53 9.62
N CYS A 173 18.83 -10.48 8.32
CA CYS A 173 17.99 -9.49 7.67
C CYS A 173 16.70 -9.35 8.48
N SER A 174 16.61 -8.36 9.38
CA SER A 174 15.37 -8.12 10.06
C SER A 174 14.41 -7.60 8.98
N ASN A 175 13.37 -8.36 8.68
CA ASN A 175 12.34 -8.00 7.70
C ASN A 175 11.54 -6.75 8.13
N LYS A 176 11.96 -6.07 9.21
CA LYS A 176 11.26 -4.88 9.75
C LYS A 176 11.10 -3.76 8.76
N LEU A 177 12.08 -3.51 7.88
CA LEU A 177 11.92 -2.55 6.79
C LEU A 177 10.86 -2.97 5.77
N PHE A 178 10.69 -4.27 5.54
CA PHE A 178 9.66 -4.77 4.64
C PHE A 178 8.25 -4.61 5.20
N ASN A 179 8.12 -4.36 6.53
CA ASN A 179 6.86 -4.14 7.21
C ASN A 179 6.50 -2.66 7.33
N CYS A 180 7.45 -1.73 7.12
CA CYS A 180 7.13 -0.32 6.99
C CYS A 180 6.16 -0.11 5.83
N VAL A 181 5.46 1.02 5.84
CA VAL A 181 4.67 1.43 4.67
C VAL A 181 5.56 1.32 3.44
N ASN A 182 5.24 0.39 2.55
CA ASN A 182 6.07 0.07 1.41
C ASN A 182 5.49 0.58 0.08
N HIS A 183 4.20 0.89 0.06
CA HIS A 183 3.55 1.50 -1.11
C HIS A 183 2.59 2.59 -0.67
N MET A 184 2.66 3.75 -1.31
CA MET A 184 1.70 4.82 -1.12
C MET A 184 1.21 5.33 -2.46
N VAL A 185 -0.06 5.66 -2.53
CA VAL A 185 -0.63 6.47 -3.60
C VAL A 185 -1.30 7.69 -3.00
N LEU A 186 -0.88 8.86 -3.45
CA LEU A 186 -1.38 10.15 -2.97
C LEU A 186 -2.00 10.88 -4.17
N SER A 187 -3.31 10.72 -4.35
CA SER A 187 -4.04 11.08 -5.57
C SER A 187 -3.70 10.21 -6.79
N ASP A 188 -4.29 10.52 -7.91
CA ASP A 188 -4.16 9.76 -9.16
C ASP A 188 -2.82 9.94 -9.90
N ASN A 189 -1.97 10.86 -9.42
CA ASN A 189 -0.71 11.22 -10.08
C ASN A 189 0.55 10.96 -9.26
N THR A 190 0.44 10.61 -7.97
CA THR A 190 1.61 10.42 -7.10
C THR A 190 1.66 9.00 -6.58
N PHE A 191 2.69 8.26 -6.99
CA PHE A 191 2.99 6.92 -6.51
C PHE A 191 4.33 6.91 -5.77
N ILE A 192 4.41 6.21 -4.64
CA ILE A 192 5.60 6.13 -3.79
C ILE A 192 5.85 4.68 -3.42
N LYS A 193 7.10 4.24 -3.57
CA LYS A 193 7.52 2.87 -3.27
C LYS A 193 8.78 2.85 -2.43
N LEU A 194 8.78 2.04 -1.36
CA LEU A 194 9.97 1.75 -0.56
C LEU A 194 10.83 0.69 -1.25
N TRP A 195 12.12 0.92 -1.28
CA TRP A 195 13.17 -0.01 -1.69
C TRP A 195 14.03 -0.35 -0.47
N PRO A 196 13.74 -1.47 0.22
CA PRO A 196 14.38 -1.78 1.51
C PRO A 196 15.86 -2.13 1.41
N THR A 197 16.30 -2.65 0.25
CA THR A 197 17.69 -3.09 0.01
C THR A 197 18.42 -2.28 -1.05
N GLY A 198 17.78 -1.19 -1.53
CA GLY A 198 18.23 -0.51 -2.74
C GLY A 198 17.90 -1.31 -4.01
N GLN A 199 18.18 -0.73 -5.18
CA GLN A 199 17.89 -1.33 -6.50
C GLN A 199 19.13 -1.91 -7.19
N GLU A 200 20.33 -1.66 -6.66
CA GLU A 200 21.59 -2.05 -7.29
C GLU A 200 22.28 -3.20 -6.54
N GLU A 201 23.14 -3.95 -7.23
CA GLU A 201 23.88 -5.13 -6.74
C GLU A 201 24.78 -4.89 -5.51
N TYR A 202 24.96 -3.62 -5.12
CA TYR A 202 25.72 -3.23 -3.94
C TYR A 202 24.76 -2.67 -2.90
N LEU A 203 24.85 -3.14 -1.66
CA LEU A 203 24.12 -2.71 -0.46
C LEU A 203 23.98 -1.18 -0.40
N GLN A 204 22.91 -0.66 -1.00
CA GLN A 204 22.56 0.75 -0.88
C GLN A 204 21.63 0.97 0.32
N ASP A 205 21.73 2.15 0.91
CA ASP A 205 20.81 2.54 1.97
C ASP A 205 19.36 2.48 1.46
N PRO A 206 18.41 2.04 2.29
CA PRO A 206 17.00 1.97 1.91
C PRO A 206 16.47 3.37 1.59
N TYR A 207 15.56 3.44 0.60
CA TYR A 207 14.98 4.71 0.18
C TYR A 207 13.56 4.57 -0.34
N TYR A 208 12.80 5.66 -0.28
CA TYR A 208 11.55 5.80 -1.01
C TYR A 208 11.79 6.47 -2.36
N SER A 209 11.21 5.91 -3.42
CA SER A 209 11.08 6.59 -4.71
C SER A 209 9.73 7.28 -4.79
N VAL A 210 9.72 8.56 -5.08
CA VAL A 210 8.52 9.38 -5.33
C VAL A 210 8.39 9.58 -6.83
N TYR A 211 7.28 9.12 -7.41
CA TYR A 211 7.01 9.19 -8.85
C TYR A 211 5.84 10.13 -9.13
N GLY A 212 6.00 11.00 -10.13
CA GLY A 212 4.92 11.79 -10.72
C GLY A 212 4.32 11.04 -11.90
N MET A 213 3.34 10.19 -11.66
CA MET A 213 2.77 9.29 -12.66
C MET A 213 1.95 10.06 -13.70
N PRO A 214 2.11 9.75 -15.00
CA PRO A 214 1.33 10.38 -16.06
C PRO A 214 -0.11 9.86 -16.07
N GLU A 215 -1.01 10.63 -16.64
CA GLU A 215 -2.33 10.19 -17.09
C GLU A 215 -3.17 9.47 -16.02
N SER A 216 -3.03 9.88 -14.75
CA SER A 216 -3.74 9.30 -13.60
C SER A 216 -3.38 7.84 -13.30
N LEU A 217 -2.20 7.35 -13.69
CA LEU A 217 -1.80 5.95 -13.52
C LEU A 217 -1.34 5.58 -12.10
N ALA A 218 -1.24 6.51 -11.16
CA ALA A 218 -0.75 6.21 -9.82
C ALA A 218 -1.62 5.18 -9.08
N PHE A 219 -2.96 5.30 -9.18
CA PHE A 219 -3.88 4.30 -8.60
C PHE A 219 -3.67 2.91 -9.20
N ALA A 220 -3.55 2.85 -10.51
CA ALA A 220 -3.33 1.60 -11.23
C ALA A 220 -2.01 0.94 -10.81
N TYR A 221 -0.93 1.71 -10.70
CA TYR A 221 0.38 1.20 -10.27
C TYR A 221 0.37 0.71 -8.82
N PHE A 222 -0.36 1.38 -7.92
CA PHE A 222 -0.55 0.87 -6.56
C PHE A 222 -1.24 -0.50 -6.58
N ILE A 223 -2.32 -0.63 -7.33
CA ILE A 223 -3.08 -1.87 -7.47
C ILE A 223 -2.22 -2.96 -8.11
N SER A 224 -1.47 -2.65 -9.17
CA SER A 224 -0.57 -3.60 -9.84
C SER A 224 0.50 -4.14 -8.89
N ASN A 225 1.12 -3.27 -8.08
CA ASN A 225 2.09 -3.70 -7.07
C ASN A 225 1.44 -4.60 -5.99
N LEU A 226 0.20 -4.30 -5.59
CA LEU A 226 -0.55 -5.16 -4.67
C LEU A 226 -0.85 -6.54 -5.28
N GLN A 227 -1.33 -6.59 -6.53
CA GLN A 227 -1.60 -7.86 -7.23
C GLN A 227 -0.32 -8.70 -7.36
N GLU A 228 0.78 -8.08 -7.75
CA GLU A 228 2.08 -8.75 -7.81
C GLU A 228 2.48 -9.28 -6.43
N TYR A 229 2.33 -8.47 -5.38
CA TYR A 229 2.67 -8.87 -4.03
C TYR A 229 1.84 -10.09 -3.57
N VAL A 230 0.52 -10.06 -3.75
CA VAL A 230 -0.38 -11.18 -3.39
C VAL A 230 0.00 -12.45 -4.15
N MET A 231 0.28 -12.35 -5.45
CA MET A 231 0.72 -13.47 -6.28
C MET A 231 2.05 -14.07 -5.77
N ARG A 232 3.04 -13.21 -5.48
CA ARG A 232 4.35 -13.64 -4.99
C ARG A 232 4.27 -14.25 -3.59
N TYR A 233 3.47 -13.67 -2.72
CA TYR A 233 3.23 -14.19 -1.38
C TYR A 233 2.71 -15.65 -1.42
N MET A 234 1.72 -15.91 -2.27
CA MET A 234 1.12 -17.24 -2.37
C MET A 234 2.01 -18.26 -3.10
N SER A 235 2.81 -17.82 -4.06
CA SER A 235 3.76 -18.70 -4.75
C SER A 235 5.02 -18.97 -3.94
N GLY A 236 5.27 -18.24 -2.86
CA GLY A 236 6.52 -18.26 -2.10
C GLY A 236 7.74 -17.76 -2.91
N ARG A 237 7.51 -17.05 -4.03
CA ARG A 237 8.55 -16.61 -4.96
C ARG A 237 8.60 -15.09 -5.02
N PHE A 238 9.29 -14.47 -4.08
CA PHE A 238 9.47 -13.02 -4.06
C PHE A 238 10.57 -12.52 -5.01
N ILE A 239 11.39 -13.42 -5.57
CA ILE A 239 12.48 -13.12 -6.48
C ILE A 239 12.18 -13.76 -7.84
N GLY A 240 12.50 -13.05 -8.93
CA GLY A 240 12.36 -13.51 -10.30
C GLY A 240 11.48 -12.58 -11.14
N GLU A 241 11.64 -12.71 -12.45
CA GLU A 241 10.87 -11.93 -13.42
C GLU A 241 9.41 -12.40 -13.49
N LEU A 242 8.53 -11.47 -13.79
CA LEU A 242 7.14 -11.79 -14.12
C LEU A 242 7.08 -12.38 -15.54
N PRO A 243 6.11 -13.28 -15.81
CA PRO A 243 5.81 -13.66 -17.18
C PRO A 243 5.51 -12.42 -18.06
N ASP A 244 6.02 -12.39 -19.29
CA ASP A 244 5.97 -11.21 -20.17
C ASP A 244 4.58 -10.57 -20.26
N VAL A 245 3.55 -11.37 -20.55
CA VAL A 245 2.17 -10.86 -20.67
C VAL A 245 1.67 -10.24 -19.36
N LEU A 246 2.01 -10.84 -18.22
CA LEU A 246 1.62 -10.33 -16.91
C LEU A 246 2.39 -9.04 -16.57
N ASN A 247 3.66 -8.98 -16.92
CA ASN A 247 4.48 -7.79 -16.74
C ASN A 247 3.96 -6.62 -17.57
N GLU A 248 3.67 -6.84 -18.85
CA GLU A 248 3.08 -5.82 -19.72
C GLU A 248 1.70 -5.36 -19.23
N PHE A 249 0.89 -6.27 -18.69
CA PHE A 249 -0.42 -5.94 -18.14
C PHE A 249 -0.33 -5.09 -16.87
N LEU A 250 0.52 -5.49 -15.92
CA LEU A 250 0.67 -4.80 -14.63
C LEU A 250 1.44 -3.47 -14.76
N TYR A 251 2.42 -3.41 -15.69
CA TYR A 251 3.36 -2.30 -15.82
C TYR A 251 3.50 -1.84 -17.28
N PRO A 252 2.44 -1.28 -17.87
CA PRO A 252 2.36 -1.04 -19.32
C PRO A 252 3.15 0.16 -19.84
N LEU A 253 3.81 0.94 -18.98
CA LEU A 253 4.59 2.10 -19.42
C LEU A 253 5.84 1.63 -20.20
N PRO A 254 6.04 2.05 -21.46
CA PRO A 254 7.14 1.57 -22.31
C PRO A 254 8.54 1.86 -21.72
N GLU A 255 8.69 3.00 -21.06
CA GLU A 255 9.94 3.43 -20.41
C GLU A 255 10.00 3.05 -18.93
N GLY A 256 9.00 2.25 -18.45
CA GLY A 256 8.82 1.95 -17.04
C GLY A 256 8.49 3.18 -16.20
N LYS A 257 8.29 2.97 -14.89
CA LYS A 257 8.01 4.07 -13.96
C LYS A 257 9.22 4.97 -13.70
N GLU A 258 10.44 4.50 -13.96
CA GLU A 258 11.67 5.25 -13.65
C GLU A 258 11.77 6.54 -14.48
N GLY A 259 11.17 6.60 -15.68
CA GLY A 259 11.04 7.83 -16.47
C GLY A 259 10.23 8.95 -15.79
N TYR A 260 9.46 8.60 -14.74
CA TYR A 260 8.60 9.50 -13.98
C TYR A 260 9.08 9.71 -12.54
N LEU A 261 10.30 9.28 -12.21
CA LEU A 261 10.91 9.48 -10.90
C LEU A 261 11.14 10.97 -10.63
N TYR A 262 10.48 11.48 -9.58
CA TYR A 262 10.71 12.84 -9.11
C TYR A 262 11.96 12.89 -8.21
N LYS A 263 12.02 12.02 -7.18
CA LYS A 263 13.12 12.03 -6.20
C LYS A 263 13.22 10.70 -5.45
N LYS A 264 14.45 10.33 -5.09
CA LYS A 264 14.72 9.30 -4.06
C LYS A 264 14.92 9.97 -2.70
N VAL A 265 14.21 9.49 -1.69
CA VAL A 265 14.32 9.96 -0.29
C VAL A 265 14.95 8.84 0.52
N TYR A 266 16.22 8.97 0.87
CA TYR A 266 16.95 7.97 1.64
C TYR A 266 16.55 8.01 3.10
N LEU A 267 16.36 6.82 3.71
CA LEU A 267 16.03 6.74 5.11
C LEU A 267 17.28 7.09 5.94
N LYS A 268 17.13 8.02 6.87
CA LYS A 268 18.20 8.48 7.75
C LYS A 268 18.26 7.65 9.00
N LYS A 269 19.51 7.40 9.44
CA LYS A 269 19.81 6.87 10.77
C LYS A 269 19.65 7.95 11.82
#